data_f001965bf5ac19e0b2bb6ab252406f87
#
_entry.id   f001965bf5ac19e0b2bb6ab252406f87
#
_cell.length_a   1.000
_cell.length_b   1.000
_cell.length_c   1.000
_cell.angle_alpha   90.00
_cell.angle_beta   90.00
_cell.angle_gamma   90.00
#
_symmetry.space_group_name_H-M   'P 1'
#
loop_
_entity.id
_entity.type
_entity.pdbx_description
1 polymer ?
#
loop_
_entity_poly.entity_id
_entity_poly.type
_entity_poly.pdbx_seq_one_letter_code
_entity_poly.pdbx_strand_id
1 'polypeptide(L)'
;MDLVDLKDYFIPSCFEERCWKKLLGDLPGVCEPLIKEFYANAILRNDYIDCWVRGNEFTLEVGNIDGVLRHGDLDHEDFTPFKDRMLFIKTVQSRIGYAREGKHLNTTTFAPNLRCLTYIMLFNLYPVRKITTINNAKVIFLMELREKTYIDIGAHVFSIIAEETRTTSRPKLVLPSLIMRILHEKGVETP
;
A
#
# COMPACT_ATOMS: atom_id res chain seq x y z
N MET A 1 9.31 -11.62 -5.59
CA MET A 1 9.83 -12.09 -4.27
C MET A 1 8.81 -13.08 -3.76
N ASP A 2 9.23 -14.29 -3.51
CA ASP A 2 8.34 -15.32 -2.98
C ASP A 2 8.25 -15.18 -1.44
N LEU A 3 7.05 -15.21 -0.88
CA LEU A 3 6.85 -15.20 0.57
C LEU A 3 7.46 -16.44 1.24
N VAL A 4 7.63 -17.54 0.50
CA VAL A 4 8.27 -18.77 0.99
C VAL A 4 9.71 -18.50 1.42
N ASP A 5 10.43 -17.62 0.74
CA ASP A 5 11.79 -17.23 1.08
C ASP A 5 11.91 -16.45 2.39
N LEU A 6 10.77 -15.96 2.91
CA LEU A 6 10.67 -15.16 4.12
C LEU A 6 10.03 -15.91 5.28
N LYS A 7 9.84 -17.24 5.16
CA LYS A 7 9.14 -18.07 6.15
C LYS A 7 9.73 -18.01 7.56
N ASP A 8 11.04 -17.78 7.68
CA ASP A 8 11.74 -17.69 8.97
C ASP A 8 11.55 -16.32 9.65
N TYR A 9 10.82 -15.42 8.98
CA TYR A 9 10.48 -14.09 9.47
C TYR A 9 8.97 -14.03 9.80
N PHE A 10 8.58 -13.12 10.69
CA PHE A 10 7.15 -12.87 10.96
C PHE A 10 6.39 -12.24 9.77
N ILE A 11 7.12 -11.87 8.71
CA ILE A 11 6.61 -11.12 7.55
C ILE A 11 5.45 -11.85 6.83
N PRO A 12 5.55 -13.15 6.51
CA PRO A 12 4.45 -13.85 5.85
C PRO A 12 3.13 -13.74 6.64
N SER A 13 3.17 -13.94 7.95
CA SER A 13 1.97 -13.85 8.79
C SER A 13 1.33 -12.46 8.78
N CYS A 14 2.13 -11.40 8.69
CA CYS A 14 1.60 -10.03 8.60
C CYS A 14 0.68 -9.82 7.39
N PHE A 15 0.92 -10.53 6.28
CA PHE A 15 0.16 -10.40 5.04
C PHE A 15 -0.89 -11.51 4.89
N GLU A 16 -0.59 -12.72 5.33
CA GLU A 16 -1.53 -13.86 5.28
C GLU A 16 -2.74 -13.63 6.16
N GLU A 17 -2.55 -13.22 7.39
CA GLU A 17 -3.61 -12.92 8.34
C GLU A 17 -4.54 -11.77 7.87
N ARG A 18 -4.03 -10.88 7.01
CA ARG A 18 -4.81 -9.79 6.41
C ARG A 18 -5.39 -10.14 5.04
N CYS A 19 -5.24 -11.38 4.59
CA CYS A 19 -5.63 -11.79 3.25
C CYS A 19 -4.97 -10.98 2.11
N TRP A 20 -3.77 -10.43 2.34
CA TRP A 20 -3.05 -9.56 1.41
C TRP A 20 -2.01 -10.29 0.53
N LYS A 21 -2.16 -11.59 0.33
CA LYS A 21 -1.24 -12.38 -0.52
C LYS A 21 -1.11 -11.81 -1.92
N LYS A 22 -2.23 -11.34 -2.48
CA LYS A 22 -2.26 -10.71 -3.81
C LYS A 22 -1.46 -9.40 -3.89
N LEU A 23 -1.20 -8.74 -2.78
CA LEU A 23 -0.39 -7.52 -2.76
C LEU A 23 1.08 -7.78 -3.07
N LEU A 24 1.58 -8.95 -2.71
CA LEU A 24 3.01 -9.29 -2.83
C LEU A 24 3.30 -10.36 -3.89
N GLY A 25 2.32 -11.22 -4.20
CA GLY A 25 2.45 -12.31 -5.14
C GLY A 25 1.72 -12.05 -6.46
N ASP A 26 2.13 -12.76 -7.50
CA ASP A 26 1.49 -12.78 -8.83
C ASP A 26 1.19 -11.38 -9.40
N LEU A 27 2.12 -10.45 -9.17
CA LEU A 27 1.98 -9.11 -9.70
C LEU A 27 2.19 -9.15 -11.23
N PRO A 28 1.25 -8.60 -12.01
CA PRO A 28 1.36 -8.55 -13.45
C PRO A 28 2.57 -7.70 -13.86
N GLY A 29 3.10 -8.01 -15.03
CA GLY A 29 4.12 -7.18 -15.67
C GLY A 29 3.61 -5.74 -15.86
N VAL A 30 4.52 -4.77 -15.71
CA VAL A 30 4.16 -3.35 -15.86
C VAL A 30 4.21 -2.94 -17.32
N CYS A 31 3.08 -2.53 -17.88
CA CYS A 31 2.98 -1.84 -19.15
C CYS A 31 2.93 -0.32 -18.91
N GLU A 32 4.08 0.34 -18.96
CA GLU A 32 4.20 1.77 -18.67
C GLU A 32 3.25 2.66 -19.50
N PRO A 33 3.02 2.42 -20.82
CA PRO A 33 2.03 3.17 -21.56
C PRO A 33 0.62 3.11 -20.98
N LEU A 34 0.15 1.95 -20.51
CA LEU A 34 -1.16 1.81 -19.90
C LEU A 34 -1.25 2.56 -18.55
N ILE A 35 -0.20 2.50 -17.75
CA ILE A 35 -0.16 3.25 -16.49
C ILE A 35 -0.19 4.76 -16.74
N LYS A 36 0.54 5.24 -17.76
CA LYS A 36 0.50 6.65 -18.18
C LYS A 36 -0.89 7.05 -18.64
N GLU A 37 -1.53 6.23 -19.47
CA GLU A 37 -2.88 6.47 -19.97
C GLU A 37 -3.90 6.50 -18.82
N PHE A 38 -3.80 5.57 -17.85
CA PHE A 38 -4.62 5.58 -16.65
C PHE A 38 -4.51 6.92 -15.91
N TYR A 39 -3.30 7.35 -15.54
CA TYR A 39 -3.13 8.60 -14.79
C TYR A 39 -3.44 9.86 -15.60
N ALA A 40 -3.32 9.81 -16.92
CA ALA A 40 -3.68 10.93 -17.78
C ALA A 40 -5.20 11.15 -17.87
N ASN A 41 -5.98 10.08 -17.75
CA ASN A 41 -7.43 10.10 -17.91
C ASN A 41 -8.20 9.91 -16.59
N ALA A 42 -7.50 9.66 -15.48
CA ALA A 42 -8.12 9.50 -14.17
C ALA A 42 -8.62 10.83 -13.63
N ILE A 43 -9.91 10.92 -13.34
CA ILE A 43 -10.55 12.12 -12.80
C ILE A 43 -11.12 11.82 -11.43
N LEU A 44 -10.53 12.41 -10.40
CA LEU A 44 -11.03 12.24 -9.04
C LEU A 44 -12.36 13.00 -8.87
N ARG A 45 -13.35 12.30 -8.38
CA ARG A 45 -14.62 12.82 -7.87
C ARG A 45 -14.58 12.85 -6.34
N ASN A 46 -15.73 12.90 -5.69
CA ASN A 46 -15.80 12.96 -4.23
C ASN A 46 -15.22 11.71 -3.58
N ASP A 47 -15.70 10.53 -3.97
CA ASP A 47 -15.45 9.21 -3.35
C ASP A 47 -15.04 8.12 -4.34
N TYR A 48 -14.90 8.46 -5.62
CA TYR A 48 -14.46 7.56 -6.69
C TYR A 48 -13.58 8.30 -7.70
N ILE A 49 -12.93 7.52 -8.56
CA ILE A 49 -12.11 8.01 -9.67
C ILE A 49 -12.72 7.49 -10.97
N ASP A 50 -13.12 8.41 -11.86
CA ASP A 50 -13.49 8.05 -13.23
C ASP A 50 -12.23 7.75 -14.01
N CYS A 51 -12.21 6.61 -14.68
CA CYS A 51 -11.08 6.13 -15.46
C CYS A 51 -11.48 5.78 -16.87
N TRP A 52 -10.60 6.08 -17.82
CA TRP A 52 -10.78 5.69 -19.22
C TRP A 52 -9.43 5.21 -19.78
N VAL A 53 -9.34 3.92 -20.14
CA VAL A 53 -8.11 3.28 -20.63
C VAL A 53 -8.44 2.33 -21.77
N ARG A 54 -7.79 2.48 -22.90
CA ARG A 54 -7.97 1.65 -24.11
C ARG A 54 -9.44 1.52 -24.55
N GLY A 55 -10.22 2.58 -24.43
CA GLY A 55 -11.64 2.56 -24.77
C GLY A 55 -12.55 1.96 -23.71
N ASN A 56 -12.00 1.43 -22.61
CA ASN A 56 -12.78 0.96 -21.46
C ASN A 56 -12.98 2.11 -20.47
N GLU A 57 -14.24 2.38 -20.15
CA GLU A 57 -14.64 3.33 -19.12
C GLU A 57 -15.05 2.57 -17.86
N PHE A 58 -14.53 2.97 -16.73
CA PHE A 58 -14.86 2.36 -15.44
C PHE A 58 -14.63 3.34 -14.29
N THR A 59 -15.30 3.08 -13.17
CA THR A 59 -15.06 3.78 -11.91
C THR A 59 -14.17 2.95 -11.00
N LEU A 60 -13.30 3.62 -10.26
CA LEU A 60 -12.47 3.02 -9.23
C LEU A 60 -12.91 3.55 -7.85
N GLU A 61 -13.37 2.65 -7.01
CA GLU A 61 -13.81 2.89 -5.64
C GLU A 61 -12.96 2.07 -4.66
N VAL A 62 -13.03 2.39 -3.38
CA VAL A 62 -12.33 1.63 -2.32
C VAL A 62 -12.68 0.15 -2.38
N GLY A 63 -13.97 -0.19 -2.56
CA GLY A 63 -14.43 -1.59 -2.66
C GLY A 63 -13.84 -2.36 -3.84
N ASN A 64 -13.62 -1.69 -4.97
CA ASN A 64 -12.95 -2.32 -6.13
C ASN A 64 -11.50 -2.67 -5.82
N ILE A 65 -10.79 -1.78 -5.13
CA ILE A 65 -9.40 -1.99 -4.73
C ILE A 65 -9.30 -3.14 -3.73
N ASP A 66 -10.19 -3.18 -2.75
CA ASP A 66 -10.26 -4.29 -1.80
C ASP A 66 -10.49 -5.64 -2.50
N GLY A 67 -11.42 -5.72 -3.43
CA GLY A 67 -11.67 -6.93 -4.21
C GLY A 67 -10.45 -7.43 -4.99
N VAL A 68 -9.64 -6.50 -5.51
CA VAL A 68 -8.40 -6.82 -6.24
C VAL A 68 -7.29 -7.28 -5.30
N LEU A 69 -7.18 -6.69 -4.11
CA LEU A 69 -6.07 -6.90 -3.18
C LEU A 69 -6.27 -8.07 -2.25
N ARG A 70 -7.50 -8.28 -1.78
CA ARG A 70 -7.80 -9.31 -0.81
C ARG A 70 -8.07 -10.65 -1.46
N HIS A 71 -7.73 -11.71 -0.76
CA HIS A 71 -8.05 -13.08 -1.11
C HIS A 71 -8.74 -13.73 0.09
N GLY A 72 -10.05 -13.81 0.06
CA GLY A 72 -10.88 -14.30 1.15
C GLY A 72 -11.52 -13.20 2.00
N ASP A 73 -12.45 -13.59 2.82
CA ASP A 73 -13.12 -12.72 3.77
C ASP A 73 -12.23 -12.48 4.99
N LEU A 74 -12.18 -11.23 5.40
CA LEU A 74 -11.47 -10.80 6.58
C LEU A 74 -12.43 -10.82 7.76
N ASP A 75 -12.12 -11.60 8.77
CA ASP A 75 -12.83 -11.47 10.04
C ASP A 75 -12.25 -10.27 10.78
N HIS A 76 -13.05 -9.20 10.87
CA HIS A 76 -12.65 -7.97 11.53
C HIS A 76 -12.47 -8.16 13.05
N GLU A 77 -13.03 -9.22 13.63
CA GLU A 77 -12.92 -9.54 15.06
C GLU A 77 -11.50 -9.98 15.44
N ASP A 78 -10.76 -10.54 14.47
CA ASP A 78 -9.38 -10.98 14.68
C ASP A 78 -8.36 -9.82 14.85
N PHE A 79 -8.78 -8.58 14.60
CA PHE A 79 -7.90 -7.42 14.68
C PHE A 79 -8.14 -6.58 15.91
N THR A 80 -7.05 -6.14 16.54
CA THR A 80 -7.11 -5.22 17.67
C THR A 80 -7.71 -3.89 17.22
N PRO A 81 -8.85 -3.45 17.80
CA PRO A 81 -9.44 -2.17 17.46
C PRO A 81 -8.48 -1.03 17.82
N PHE A 82 -8.44 -0.03 16.96
CA PHE A 82 -7.58 1.14 17.12
C PHE A 82 -8.14 2.09 18.20
N LYS A 83 -7.98 1.70 19.48
CA LYS A 83 -8.63 2.42 20.60
C LYS A 83 -8.00 3.76 20.96
N ASP A 84 -6.70 3.94 20.73
CA ASP A 84 -6.02 5.20 21.05
C ASP A 84 -4.79 5.40 20.16
N ARG A 85 -5.00 6.11 19.03
CA ARG A 85 -3.94 6.39 18.06
C ARG A 85 -2.78 7.20 18.68
N MET A 86 -3.06 8.08 19.63
CA MET A 86 -2.03 8.89 20.27
C MET A 86 -1.18 8.08 21.24
N LEU A 87 -1.79 7.17 22.00
CA LEU A 87 -1.07 6.26 22.90
C LEU A 87 -0.21 5.30 22.07
N PHE A 88 -0.74 4.80 20.96
CA PHE A 88 0.00 3.96 20.03
C PHE A 88 1.22 4.68 19.45
N ILE A 89 1.07 5.92 18.97
CA ILE A 89 2.18 6.74 18.47
C ILE A 89 3.27 6.91 19.53
N LYS A 90 2.90 7.25 20.76
CA LYS A 90 3.86 7.38 21.87
C LYS A 90 4.58 6.07 22.17
N THR A 91 3.86 4.95 22.17
CA THR A 91 4.43 3.61 22.40
C THR A 91 5.40 3.24 21.30
N VAL A 92 5.05 3.49 20.04
CA VAL A 92 5.92 3.28 18.89
C VAL A 92 7.18 4.13 18.98
N GLN A 93 7.03 5.41 19.28
CA GLN A 93 8.16 6.33 19.46
C GLN A 93 9.12 5.86 20.56
N SER A 94 8.59 5.39 21.70
CA SER A 94 9.41 4.86 22.79
C SER A 94 10.14 3.57 22.41
N ARG A 95 9.48 2.64 21.71
CA ARG A 95 10.06 1.34 21.32
C ARG A 95 11.13 1.45 20.23
N ILE A 96 11.04 2.46 19.38
CA ILE A 96 12.01 2.68 18.29
C ILE A 96 13.12 3.64 18.74
N GLY A 97 13.08 4.15 19.98
CA GLY A 97 14.03 5.13 20.49
C GLY A 97 13.87 6.52 19.89
N TYR A 98 12.66 6.86 19.44
CA TYR A 98 12.38 8.09 18.73
C TYR A 98 11.68 9.12 19.62
N ALA A 99 12.39 10.14 19.99
CA ALA A 99 11.94 11.13 20.99
C ALA A 99 11.62 12.53 20.42
N ARG A 100 11.63 12.77 19.10
CA ARG A 100 11.44 14.14 18.56
C ARG A 100 10.52 14.18 17.36
N GLU A 101 9.51 15.06 17.43
CA GLU A 101 8.65 15.43 16.30
C GLU A 101 9.48 15.94 15.10
N GLY A 102 9.04 15.55 13.90
CA GLY A 102 9.58 16.10 12.64
C GLY A 102 10.82 15.42 12.08
N LYS A 103 11.38 14.38 12.70
CA LYS A 103 12.56 13.69 12.18
C LYS A 103 12.19 12.46 11.35
N HIS A 104 12.96 12.25 10.27
CA HIS A 104 12.96 11.00 9.53
C HIS A 104 13.79 9.94 10.27
N LEU A 105 13.26 8.73 10.35
CA LEU A 105 13.99 7.58 10.87
C LEU A 105 14.84 6.96 9.77
N ASN A 106 16.06 6.58 10.12
CA ASN A 106 16.93 5.84 9.22
C ASN A 106 16.58 4.34 9.28
N THR A 107 16.13 3.79 8.17
CA THR A 107 15.73 2.38 8.07
C THR A 107 16.90 1.42 8.25
N THR A 108 18.14 1.86 8.04
CA THR A 108 19.33 1.01 8.20
C THR A 108 19.59 0.64 9.66
N THR A 109 19.06 1.41 10.61
CA THR A 109 19.18 1.13 12.05
C THR A 109 18.15 0.10 12.55
N PHE A 110 17.18 -0.28 11.73
CA PHE A 110 16.17 -1.25 12.10
C PHE A 110 16.76 -2.67 12.17
N ALA A 111 16.21 -3.49 13.06
CA ALA A 111 16.48 -4.92 13.07
C ALA A 111 16.16 -5.53 11.70
N PRO A 112 16.88 -6.57 11.25
CA PRO A 112 16.76 -7.12 9.88
C PRO A 112 15.31 -7.41 9.47
N ASN A 113 14.51 -8.04 10.32
CA ASN A 113 13.11 -8.36 10.04
C ASN A 113 12.26 -7.10 9.81
N LEU A 114 12.40 -6.11 10.69
CA LEU A 114 11.67 -4.85 10.59
C LEU A 114 12.11 -4.05 9.37
N ARG A 115 13.40 -4.10 9.04
CA ARG A 115 13.96 -3.47 7.83
C ARG A 115 13.38 -4.11 6.56
N CYS A 116 13.33 -5.45 6.50
CA CYS A 116 12.75 -6.16 5.39
C CYS A 116 11.26 -5.80 5.22
N LEU A 117 10.47 -5.85 6.30
CA LEU A 117 9.06 -5.43 6.27
C LEU A 117 8.92 -3.97 5.82
N THR A 118 9.82 -3.09 6.26
CA THR A 118 9.83 -1.68 5.83
C THR A 118 10.04 -1.56 4.33
N TYR A 119 10.97 -2.29 3.75
CA TYR A 119 11.21 -2.25 2.32
C TYR A 119 10.03 -2.79 1.52
N ILE A 120 9.43 -3.91 1.94
CA ILE A 120 8.21 -4.44 1.32
C ILE A 120 7.11 -3.39 1.34
N MET A 121 6.86 -2.76 2.48
CA MET A 121 5.89 -1.68 2.61
C MET A 121 6.19 -0.50 1.68
N LEU A 122 7.44 -0.04 1.64
CA LEU A 122 7.83 1.12 0.82
C LEU A 122 7.74 0.84 -0.69
N PHE A 123 8.02 -0.38 -1.12
CA PHE A 123 7.95 -0.73 -2.53
C PHE A 123 6.52 -0.97 -3.01
N ASN A 124 5.66 -1.54 -2.17
CA ASN A 124 4.33 -2.00 -2.58
C ASN A 124 3.19 -1.07 -2.14
N LEU A 125 3.36 -0.34 -1.04
CA LEU A 125 2.28 0.46 -0.43
C LEU A 125 2.58 1.95 -0.33
N TYR A 126 3.86 2.32 -0.34
CA TYR A 126 4.30 3.72 -0.27
C TYR A 126 5.39 3.98 -1.28
N PRO A 127 5.06 4.20 -2.55
CA PRO A 127 6.07 4.42 -3.59
C PRO A 127 6.92 5.64 -3.27
N VAL A 128 8.16 5.38 -2.87
CA VAL A 128 9.12 6.42 -2.47
C VAL A 128 10.43 6.26 -3.23
N ARG A 129 11.06 7.38 -3.58
CA ARG A 129 12.39 7.36 -4.21
C ARG A 129 13.49 7.01 -3.23
N LYS A 130 13.33 7.37 -1.96
CA LYS A 130 14.35 7.17 -0.93
C LYS A 130 13.84 6.21 0.14
N ILE A 131 14.43 5.02 0.17
CA ILE A 131 14.04 3.94 1.09
C ILE A 131 14.83 3.96 2.42
N THR A 132 15.90 4.75 2.49
CA THR A 132 16.78 4.81 3.66
C THR A 132 16.19 5.61 4.82
N THR A 133 15.14 6.39 4.57
CA THR A 133 14.50 7.22 5.61
C THR A 133 12.99 7.17 5.46
N ILE A 134 12.29 7.07 6.58
CA ILE A 134 10.83 7.09 6.65
C ILE A 134 10.35 8.16 7.64
N ASN A 135 9.20 8.76 7.34
CA ASN A 135 8.55 9.72 8.23
C ASN A 135 7.63 9.01 9.25
N ASN A 136 7.11 9.77 10.21
CA ASN A 136 6.27 9.24 11.29
C ASN A 136 5.02 8.48 10.79
N ALA A 137 4.35 8.97 9.74
CA ALA A 137 3.17 8.31 9.22
C ALA A 137 3.49 6.88 8.71
N LYS A 138 4.63 6.70 8.02
CA LYS A 138 5.09 5.40 7.55
C LYS A 138 5.55 4.49 8.68
N VAL A 139 6.12 5.08 9.72
CA VAL A 139 6.49 4.33 10.93
C VAL A 139 5.24 3.79 11.62
N ILE A 140 4.20 4.60 11.74
CA ILE A 140 2.92 4.18 12.32
C ILE A 140 2.35 3.02 11.52
N PHE A 141 2.23 3.17 10.21
CA PHE A 141 1.73 2.11 9.33
C PHE A 141 2.55 0.82 9.42
N LEU A 142 3.88 0.93 9.49
CA LEU A 142 4.78 -0.20 9.68
C LEU A 142 4.49 -0.95 11.00
N MET A 143 4.19 -0.22 12.06
CA MET A 143 3.88 -0.82 13.34
C MET A 143 2.46 -1.38 13.38
N GLU A 144 1.50 -0.74 12.71
CA GLU A 144 0.16 -1.28 12.49
C GLU A 144 0.23 -2.63 11.76
N LEU A 145 1.08 -2.74 10.74
CA LEU A 145 1.35 -4.01 10.05
C LEU A 145 1.87 -5.09 11.02
N ARG A 146 2.81 -4.71 11.87
CA ARG A 146 3.46 -5.64 12.80
C ARG A 146 2.54 -6.09 13.93
N GLU A 147 1.74 -5.18 14.49
CA GLU A 147 0.97 -5.39 15.74
C GLU A 147 -0.45 -5.92 15.46
N LYS A 148 -0.73 -6.45 14.26
CA LYS A 148 -2.06 -6.96 13.87
C LYS A 148 -3.21 -5.97 14.04
N THR A 149 -2.93 -4.67 13.89
CA THR A 149 -3.98 -3.64 13.89
C THR A 149 -4.73 -3.67 12.57
N TYR A 150 -6.04 -3.45 12.60
CA TYR A 150 -6.82 -3.34 11.37
C TYR A 150 -6.31 -2.18 10.51
N ILE A 151 -6.08 -2.46 9.24
CA ILE A 151 -5.70 -1.48 8.23
C ILE A 151 -6.67 -1.60 7.06
N ASP A 152 -7.38 -0.52 6.78
CA ASP A 152 -8.16 -0.41 5.56
C ASP A 152 -7.22 -0.18 4.37
N ILE A 153 -6.81 -1.29 3.75
CA ILE A 153 -5.85 -1.25 2.64
C ILE A 153 -6.46 -0.64 1.38
N GLY A 154 -7.76 -0.84 1.15
CA GLY A 154 -8.47 -0.27 0.02
C GLY A 154 -8.49 1.24 0.09
N ALA A 155 -8.90 1.80 1.24
CA ALA A 155 -8.89 3.23 1.48
C ALA A 155 -7.48 3.83 1.43
N HIS A 156 -6.48 3.10 1.94
CA HIS A 156 -5.09 3.54 1.89
C HIS A 156 -4.59 3.66 0.44
N VAL A 157 -4.77 2.62 -0.35
CA VAL A 157 -4.36 2.59 -1.76
C VAL A 157 -5.14 3.63 -2.58
N PHE A 158 -6.46 3.72 -2.36
CA PHE A 158 -7.29 4.73 -2.99
C PHE A 158 -6.75 6.14 -2.72
N SER A 159 -6.40 6.46 -1.48
CA SER A 159 -5.88 7.78 -1.11
C SER A 159 -4.57 8.12 -1.85
N ILE A 160 -3.68 7.14 -2.05
CA ILE A 160 -2.43 7.33 -2.79
C ILE A 160 -2.71 7.60 -4.26
N ILE A 161 -3.62 6.84 -4.89
CA ILE A 161 -3.99 7.04 -6.30
C ILE A 161 -4.67 8.42 -6.45
N ALA A 162 -5.61 8.74 -5.58
CA ALA A 162 -6.34 10.00 -5.59
C ALA A 162 -5.42 11.22 -5.42
N GLU A 163 -4.43 11.14 -4.57
CA GLU A 163 -3.43 12.21 -4.40
C GLU A 163 -2.63 12.43 -5.68
N GLU A 164 -2.26 11.36 -6.36
CA GLU A 164 -1.49 11.46 -7.61
C GLU A 164 -2.34 12.01 -8.77
N THR A 165 -3.64 11.68 -8.84
CA THR A 165 -4.55 12.24 -9.85
C THR A 165 -4.80 13.75 -9.68
N ARG A 166 -4.62 14.29 -8.47
CA ARG A 166 -4.69 15.74 -8.20
C ARG A 166 -3.46 16.50 -8.70
N THR A 167 -2.37 15.78 -8.96
CA THR A 167 -1.10 16.40 -9.32
C THR A 167 -1.11 16.80 -10.78
N THR A 168 -1.14 18.11 -11.06
CA THR A 168 -1.23 18.67 -12.43
C THR A 168 0.09 18.64 -13.19
N SER A 169 1.22 18.46 -12.52
CA SER A 169 2.54 18.48 -13.12
C SER A 169 3.23 17.12 -13.06
N ARG A 170 3.24 16.39 -14.16
CA ARG A 170 3.91 15.08 -14.32
C ARG A 170 3.57 14.10 -13.21
N PRO A 171 2.45 13.39 -13.31
CA PRO A 171 2.06 12.39 -12.32
C PRO A 171 3.19 11.37 -12.15
N LYS A 172 3.48 11.00 -10.92
CA LYS A 172 4.34 9.86 -10.65
C LYS A 172 3.52 8.60 -10.95
N LEU A 173 4.10 7.66 -11.65
CA LEU A 173 3.45 6.39 -11.91
C LEU A 173 3.51 5.54 -10.63
N VAL A 174 2.67 5.88 -9.65
CA VAL A 174 2.63 5.19 -8.37
C VAL A 174 1.91 3.85 -8.50
N LEU A 175 2.31 2.86 -7.70
CA LEU A 175 1.68 1.54 -7.63
C LEU A 175 1.45 0.85 -8.99
N PRO A 176 2.44 0.85 -9.91
CA PRO A 176 2.21 0.46 -11.30
C PRO A 176 1.70 -0.99 -11.43
N SER A 177 2.26 -1.94 -10.70
CA SER A 177 1.80 -3.34 -10.75
C SER A 177 0.38 -3.51 -10.22
N LEU A 178 -0.01 -2.71 -9.23
CA LEU A 178 -1.37 -2.72 -8.70
C LEU A 178 -2.36 -2.11 -9.71
N ILE A 179 -2.00 -0.99 -10.33
CA ILE A 179 -2.81 -0.41 -11.41
C ILE A 179 -2.97 -1.42 -12.55
N MET A 180 -1.91 -2.12 -12.96
CA MET A 180 -2.01 -3.18 -13.99
C MET A 180 -3.00 -4.27 -13.58
N ARG A 181 -3.00 -4.69 -12.31
CA ARG A 181 -3.97 -5.67 -11.82
C ARG A 181 -5.40 -5.14 -11.87
N ILE A 182 -5.62 -3.89 -11.45
CA ILE A 182 -6.92 -3.23 -11.55
C ILE A 182 -7.39 -3.18 -13.01
N LEU A 183 -6.52 -2.75 -13.93
CA LEU A 183 -6.84 -2.69 -15.36
C LEU A 183 -7.23 -4.07 -15.91
N HIS A 184 -6.49 -5.09 -15.54
CA HIS A 184 -6.80 -6.47 -15.95
C HIS A 184 -8.17 -6.94 -15.42
N GLU A 185 -8.48 -6.70 -14.14
CA GLU A 185 -9.78 -7.02 -13.52
C GLU A 185 -10.94 -6.23 -14.17
N LYS A 186 -10.65 -5.04 -14.71
CA LYS A 186 -11.62 -4.22 -15.46
C LYS A 186 -11.69 -4.56 -16.95
N GLY A 187 -11.04 -5.65 -17.38
CA GLY A 187 -11.09 -6.14 -18.76
C GLY A 187 -10.26 -5.32 -19.75
N VAL A 188 -9.32 -4.51 -19.29
CA VAL A 188 -8.40 -3.81 -20.19
C VAL A 188 -7.37 -4.80 -20.71
N GLU A 189 -7.36 -4.98 -22.04
CA GLU A 189 -6.38 -5.84 -22.71
C GLU A 189 -4.96 -5.31 -22.49
N THR A 190 -4.10 -6.20 -22.01
CA THR A 190 -2.66 -5.94 -21.86
C THR A 190 -1.90 -6.55 -23.04
N PRO A 191 -0.93 -5.83 -23.61
CA PRO A 191 -0.13 -6.35 -24.72
C PRO A 191 0.73 -7.55 -24.32
#